data_87a983820f03a9a26deee87b2d07589b
#
_entry.id   87a983820f03a9a26deee87b2d07589b
#
_cell.length_a   1.000
_cell.length_b   1.000
_cell.length_c   1.000
_cell.angle_alpha   90.00
_cell.angle_beta   90.00
_cell.angle_gamma   90.00
#
_symmetry.space_group_name_H-M   'P 1'
#
loop_
_entity.id
_entity.type
_entity.pdbx_description
1 polymer ?
#
loop_
_entity_poly.entity_id
_entity_poly.type
_entity_poly.pdbx_seq_one_letter_code
_entity_poly.pdbx_strand_id
1 'polypeptide(L)'
;MLFRSTLAAQRPNQLIGFGLVVGLQGTGDDASVPFTTQSMKALLAQMGVRIDGPLSDFEQVTSASRIDIKNAAAVMVTADLPGFAKPGQRIDVNISAIGKASNLRGGNLVMTALRGVDGEIYALAQGALTATGIDAAAAGSKVAIGVPTAARIPGGAIVERTVDTPFEKSEHLILNLRDNDYSTSSAVVSAINAKFGGEVAQALDGTSISVRAPQDLNQRVTFMGMLENIEVTPSEPNARVVINSRTGTVVINRAVRVTAAAVSHGTISVAITATNEVSQPNAFGQGQ
;
A
#
# COMPACT_ATOMS: atom_id res chain seq x y z
N MET A 1 -13.96 -1.48 -16.64
CA MET A 1 -13.83 -2.62 -15.72
C MET A 1 -12.83 -2.39 -14.59
N LEU A 2 -11.70 -1.78 -14.82
CA LEU A 2 -10.58 -1.59 -13.87
C LEU A 2 -10.92 -0.90 -12.53
N PHE A 3 -11.90 -0.04 -12.46
CA PHE A 3 -12.25 0.64 -11.19
C PHE A 3 -12.76 -0.29 -10.10
N ARG A 4 -13.17 -1.53 -10.44
CA ARG A 4 -13.77 -2.49 -9.50
C ARG A 4 -13.09 -3.85 -9.45
N SER A 5 -12.05 -4.08 -10.23
CA SER A 5 -11.30 -5.34 -10.22
C SER A 5 -9.80 -5.11 -10.22
N THR A 6 -9.06 -6.02 -9.62
CA THR A 6 -7.60 -6.07 -9.62
C THR A 6 -7.14 -7.44 -10.10
N LEU A 7 -6.01 -7.48 -10.80
CA LEU A 7 -5.39 -8.74 -11.16
C LEU A 7 -4.72 -9.36 -9.92
N ALA A 8 -5.06 -10.60 -9.58
CA ALA A 8 -4.50 -11.27 -8.39
C ALA A 8 -2.97 -11.39 -8.44
N ALA A 9 -2.40 -11.48 -9.64
CA ALA A 9 -0.95 -11.53 -9.87
C ALA A 9 -0.23 -10.19 -9.69
N GLN A 10 -0.96 -9.08 -9.56
CA GLN A 10 -0.42 -7.74 -9.48
C GLN A 10 -0.59 -7.17 -8.07
N ARG A 11 0.12 -7.70 -7.11
CA ARG A 11 0.15 -7.11 -5.78
C ARG A 11 1.48 -6.42 -5.52
N PRO A 12 1.51 -5.25 -4.87
CA PRO A 12 2.75 -4.68 -4.38
C PRO A 12 3.31 -5.59 -3.29
N ASN A 13 4.64 -5.80 -3.30
CA ASN A 13 5.35 -6.51 -2.26
C ASN A 13 6.08 -5.50 -1.37
N GLN A 14 5.97 -5.68 -0.06
CA GLN A 14 6.66 -4.82 0.88
C GLN A 14 8.08 -5.31 1.08
N LEU A 15 9.03 -4.39 0.98
CA LEU A 15 10.44 -4.61 1.24
C LEU A 15 10.84 -3.93 2.54
N ILE A 16 11.72 -4.59 3.29
CA ILE A 16 12.29 -4.08 4.53
C ILE A 16 13.80 -4.25 4.54
N GLY A 17 14.51 -3.28 5.12
CA GLY A 17 15.94 -3.32 5.32
C GLY A 17 16.35 -2.62 6.61
N PHE A 18 17.47 -3.02 7.14
CA PHE A 18 18.18 -2.31 8.20
C PHE A 18 19.30 -1.51 7.57
N GLY A 19 19.31 -0.20 7.81
CA GLY A 19 20.29 0.72 7.23
C GLY A 19 20.97 1.62 8.25
N LEU A 20 22.01 2.30 7.77
CA LEU A 20 22.72 3.31 8.52
C LEU A 20 22.61 4.65 7.77
N VAL A 21 22.20 5.67 8.47
CA VAL A 21 22.24 7.06 8.01
C VAL A 21 23.47 7.74 8.59
N VAL A 22 24.22 8.42 7.75
CA VAL A 22 25.44 9.15 8.14
C VAL A 22 25.33 10.63 7.74
N GLY A 23 26.22 11.47 8.30
CA GLY A 23 26.24 12.91 7.99
C GLY A 23 25.24 13.73 8.80
N LEU A 24 24.71 13.18 9.88
CA LEU A 24 23.85 13.92 10.81
C LEU A 24 24.69 14.91 11.65
N GLN A 25 24.16 16.12 11.85
CA GLN A 25 24.87 17.17 12.60
C GLN A 25 24.55 17.08 14.11
N GLY A 26 25.06 16.04 14.79
CA GLY A 26 24.86 15.87 16.22
C GLY A 26 23.46 15.41 16.64
N THR A 27 22.61 15.01 15.69
CA THR A 27 21.22 14.56 15.93
C THR A 27 21.03 13.06 15.80
N GLY A 28 22.10 12.31 15.53
CA GLY A 28 22.09 10.86 15.41
C GLY A 28 21.99 10.12 16.75
N ASP A 29 22.33 8.83 16.72
CA ASP A 29 22.31 7.98 17.90
C ASP A 29 23.45 8.32 18.87
N ASP A 30 23.22 8.07 20.15
CA ASP A 30 24.27 8.19 21.17
C ASP A 30 25.00 6.83 21.39
N ALA A 31 26.08 6.90 22.17
CA ALA A 31 26.89 5.72 22.49
C ALA A 31 26.12 4.62 23.27
N SER A 32 24.90 4.89 23.75
CA SER A 32 24.06 3.90 24.44
C SER A 32 23.30 2.98 23.48
N VAL A 33 23.43 3.20 22.15
CA VAL A 33 22.79 2.37 21.11
C VAL A 33 23.85 1.42 20.51
N PRO A 34 24.00 0.19 21.03
CA PRO A 34 25.11 -0.70 20.65
C PRO A 34 25.07 -1.13 19.19
N PHE A 35 23.87 -1.34 18.63
CA PHE A 35 23.70 -1.82 17.26
C PHE A 35 24.14 -0.78 16.21
N THR A 36 24.04 0.52 16.47
CA THR A 36 24.53 1.57 15.56
C THR A 36 26.05 1.52 15.49
N THR A 37 26.74 1.38 16.65
CA THR A 37 28.21 1.24 16.73
C THR A 37 28.66 -0.04 16.02
N GLN A 38 27.98 -1.15 16.26
CA GLN A 38 28.32 -2.43 15.63
C GLN A 38 28.15 -2.39 14.11
N SER A 39 27.08 -1.77 13.63
CA SER A 39 26.82 -1.61 12.19
C SER A 39 27.85 -0.70 11.53
N MET A 40 28.28 0.36 12.21
CA MET A 40 29.35 1.25 11.72
C MET A 40 30.67 0.48 11.61
N LYS A 41 31.04 -0.31 12.62
CA LYS A 41 32.24 -1.16 12.57
C LYS A 41 32.17 -2.17 11.42
N ALA A 42 31.03 -2.84 11.23
CA ALA A 42 30.85 -3.79 10.15
C ALA A 42 30.98 -3.12 8.76
N LEU A 43 30.41 -1.94 8.59
CA LEU A 43 30.50 -1.14 7.37
C LEU A 43 31.98 -0.77 7.08
N LEU A 44 32.70 -0.26 8.06
CA LEU A 44 34.11 0.11 7.90
C LEU A 44 34.98 -1.10 7.58
N ALA A 45 34.74 -2.25 8.20
CA ALA A 45 35.40 -3.50 7.89
C ALA A 45 35.14 -3.96 6.44
N GLN A 46 33.90 -3.81 5.97
CA GLN A 46 33.53 -4.13 4.59
C GLN A 46 34.20 -3.20 3.57
N MET A 47 34.45 -1.95 3.95
CA MET A 47 35.18 -0.96 3.15
C MET A 47 36.71 -1.13 3.23
N GLY A 48 37.20 -2.18 3.92
CA GLY A 48 38.63 -2.47 4.07
C GLY A 48 39.33 -1.70 5.19
N VAL A 49 38.60 -0.92 5.96
CA VAL A 49 39.12 -0.24 7.15
C VAL A 49 39.06 -1.24 8.31
N ARG A 50 40.19 -1.85 8.65
CA ARG A 50 40.31 -2.71 9.83
C ARG A 50 40.61 -1.84 11.05
N ILE A 51 39.72 -1.87 12.00
CA ILE A 51 39.95 -1.37 13.34
C ILE A 51 40.52 -2.56 14.11
N ASP A 52 41.82 -2.79 13.96
CA ASP A 52 42.51 -3.89 14.59
C ASP A 52 42.69 -3.59 16.09
N GLY A 53 42.01 -4.36 16.91
CA GLY A 53 42.12 -4.44 18.34
C GLY A 53 41.15 -5.48 18.88
N PRO A 54 41.47 -6.27 19.90
CA PRO A 54 40.48 -7.10 20.55
C PRO A 54 39.37 -6.21 21.08
N LEU A 55 38.12 -6.70 21.01
CA LEU A 55 36.92 -5.97 21.48
C LEU A 55 37.09 -5.42 22.92
N SER A 56 37.92 -6.12 23.74
CA SER A 56 38.30 -5.71 25.11
C SER A 56 39.09 -4.40 25.14
N ASP A 57 40.00 -4.17 24.19
CA ASP A 57 40.80 -2.93 24.16
C ASP A 57 39.97 -1.75 23.65
N PHE A 58 39.04 -2.01 22.78
CA PHE A 58 38.11 -0.97 22.31
C PHE A 58 37.06 -0.61 23.36
N GLU A 59 36.61 -1.58 24.17
CA GLU A 59 35.75 -1.31 25.34
C GLU A 59 36.52 -0.58 26.44
N GLN A 60 37.81 -0.84 26.66
CA GLN A 60 38.64 -0.10 27.60
C GLN A 60 38.96 1.32 27.12
N VAL A 61 39.20 1.52 25.82
CA VAL A 61 39.39 2.87 25.24
C VAL A 61 38.06 3.63 25.21
N THR A 62 36.91 2.97 25.06
CA THR A 62 35.58 3.63 25.11
C THR A 62 35.15 4.04 26.50
N SER A 63 35.68 3.46 27.57
CA SER A 63 35.46 3.99 28.93
C SER A 63 36.22 5.31 29.20
N ALA A 64 37.28 5.60 28.44
CA ALA A 64 38.03 6.83 28.50
C ALA A 64 37.69 7.86 27.38
N SER A 65 37.18 7.43 26.26
CA SER A 65 36.74 8.27 25.14
C SER A 65 35.52 7.68 24.49
N ARG A 66 34.34 8.09 24.96
CA ARG A 66 33.07 7.77 24.29
C ARG A 66 33.17 8.27 22.86
N ILE A 67 33.18 7.37 21.89
CA ILE A 67 32.98 7.74 20.50
C ILE A 67 31.55 8.24 20.39
N ASP A 68 31.39 9.55 20.29
CA ASP A 68 30.10 10.19 20.15
C ASP A 68 29.63 10.01 18.70
N ILE A 69 28.77 9.02 18.46
CA ILE A 69 28.29 8.66 17.12
C ILE A 69 27.09 9.54 16.71
N LYS A 70 26.96 10.73 17.28
CA LYS A 70 25.85 11.66 16.97
C LYS A 70 25.70 12.03 15.49
N ASN A 71 26.69 11.68 14.67
CA ASN A 71 26.63 11.88 13.21
C ASN A 71 26.07 10.68 12.43
N ALA A 72 25.69 9.60 13.11
CA ALA A 72 25.09 8.42 12.50
C ALA A 72 23.86 7.96 13.26
N ALA A 73 22.94 7.30 12.55
CA ALA A 73 21.73 6.73 13.13
C ALA A 73 21.38 5.40 12.44
N ALA A 74 20.97 4.43 13.24
CA ALA A 74 20.39 3.20 12.73
C ALA A 74 18.94 3.42 12.34
N VAL A 75 18.57 2.95 11.16
CA VAL A 75 17.26 3.18 10.59
C VAL A 75 16.64 1.91 10.02
N MET A 76 15.32 1.83 10.10
CA MET A 76 14.50 0.91 9.33
C MET A 76 14.20 1.57 7.99
N VAL A 77 14.38 0.83 6.92
CA VAL A 77 14.15 1.24 5.54
C VAL A 77 13.06 0.38 4.97
N THR A 78 12.01 1.00 4.45
CA THR A 78 10.87 0.29 3.83
C THR A 78 10.60 0.83 2.45
N ALA A 79 10.18 -0.04 1.53
CA ALA A 79 9.76 0.33 0.19
C ALA A 79 8.65 -0.59 -0.30
N ASP A 80 7.79 -0.06 -1.16
CA ASP A 80 6.78 -0.86 -1.86
C ASP A 80 7.31 -1.20 -3.25
N LEU A 81 7.48 -2.51 -3.51
CA LEU A 81 7.89 -3.02 -4.81
C LEU A 81 6.66 -3.30 -5.67
N PRO A 82 6.43 -2.57 -6.77
CA PRO A 82 5.33 -2.84 -7.69
C PRO A 82 5.43 -4.25 -8.29
N GLY A 83 4.27 -4.88 -8.52
CA GLY A 83 4.20 -6.29 -8.97
C GLY A 83 4.90 -6.59 -10.30
N PHE A 84 5.11 -5.59 -11.17
CA PHE A 84 5.81 -5.73 -12.46
C PHE A 84 7.09 -4.89 -12.54
N ALA A 85 7.67 -4.54 -11.39
CA ALA A 85 8.92 -3.80 -11.37
C ALA A 85 10.04 -4.57 -12.08
N LYS A 86 10.78 -3.87 -12.92
CA LYS A 86 11.92 -4.43 -13.68
C LYS A 86 13.24 -4.04 -13.02
N PRO A 87 14.31 -4.86 -13.17
CA PRO A 87 15.65 -4.48 -12.71
C PRO A 87 16.07 -3.14 -13.28
N GLY A 88 16.70 -2.30 -12.48
CA GLY A 88 17.07 -0.93 -12.82
C GLY A 88 15.97 0.11 -12.58
N GLN A 89 14.73 -0.28 -12.32
CA GLN A 89 13.68 0.66 -11.98
C GLN A 89 13.91 1.28 -10.60
N ARG A 90 13.60 2.57 -10.45
CA ARG A 90 13.70 3.28 -9.17
C ARG A 90 12.36 3.27 -8.44
N ILE A 91 12.42 3.02 -7.14
CA ILE A 91 11.28 3.05 -6.23
C ILE A 91 11.56 3.97 -5.04
N ASP A 92 10.51 4.52 -4.49
CA ASP A 92 10.59 5.40 -3.33
C ASP A 92 10.86 4.62 -2.05
N VAL A 93 11.59 5.23 -1.15
CA VAL A 93 12.00 4.62 0.12
C VAL A 93 11.54 5.47 1.28
N ASN A 94 10.96 4.84 2.29
CA ASN A 94 10.63 5.45 3.56
C ASN A 94 11.63 5.00 4.62
N ILE A 95 12.05 5.91 5.47
CA ILE A 95 13.10 5.72 6.46
C ILE A 95 12.58 6.15 7.82
N SER A 96 12.81 5.34 8.85
CA SER A 96 12.44 5.64 10.22
C SER A 96 13.60 5.30 11.16
N ALA A 97 13.93 6.19 12.07
CA ALA A 97 14.95 5.95 13.07
C ALA A 97 14.51 4.82 14.02
N ILE A 98 15.42 3.90 14.33
CA ILE A 98 15.19 2.81 15.28
C ILE A 98 15.81 3.15 16.64
N GLY A 99 16.91 3.94 16.61
CA GLY A 99 17.66 4.30 17.79
C GLY A 99 17.13 5.54 18.49
N LYS A 100 18.07 6.33 19.02
CA LYS A 100 17.80 7.56 19.75
C LYS A 100 17.98 8.84 18.93
N ALA A 101 18.19 8.72 17.62
CA ALA A 101 18.32 9.86 16.76
C ALA A 101 17.12 10.80 16.88
N SER A 102 17.38 12.05 17.14
CA SER A 102 16.34 13.07 17.32
C SER A 102 15.88 13.69 16.01
N ASN A 103 16.75 13.67 14.98
CA ASN A 103 16.45 14.24 13.67
C ASN A 103 17.32 13.58 12.58
N LEU A 104 16.71 13.23 11.45
CA LEU A 104 17.40 12.63 10.30
C LEU A 104 17.71 13.64 9.18
N ARG A 105 17.43 14.92 9.38
CA ARG A 105 17.62 15.95 8.37
C ARG A 105 19.09 16.08 7.96
N GLY A 106 19.32 16.18 6.65
CA GLY A 106 20.66 16.33 6.08
C GLY A 106 21.48 15.04 6.04
N GLY A 107 20.95 13.93 6.57
CA GLY A 107 21.60 12.64 6.54
C GLY A 107 21.60 12.00 5.16
N ASN A 108 22.49 11.04 4.99
CA ASN A 108 22.63 10.22 3.80
C ASN A 108 22.48 8.73 4.18
N LEU A 109 21.59 8.01 3.52
CA LEU A 109 21.46 6.57 3.69
C LEU A 109 22.63 5.87 3.00
N VAL A 110 23.38 5.09 3.74
CA VAL A 110 24.38 4.17 3.19
C VAL A 110 23.69 3.04 2.46
N MET A 111 24.35 2.49 1.44
CA MET A 111 23.82 1.39 0.63
C MET A 111 23.25 0.27 1.52
N THR A 112 21.95 0.05 1.37
CA THR A 112 21.14 -0.82 2.22
C THR A 112 20.38 -1.81 1.36
N ALA A 113 20.52 -3.10 1.65
CA ALA A 113 19.77 -4.15 0.98
C ALA A 113 18.34 -4.21 1.53
N LEU A 114 17.35 -4.16 0.62
CA LEU A 114 15.94 -4.32 0.93
C LEU A 114 15.51 -5.75 0.60
N ARG A 115 14.93 -6.42 1.59
CA ARG A 115 14.54 -7.82 1.52
C ARG A 115 13.03 -7.96 1.50
N GLY A 116 12.55 -8.97 0.79
CA GLY A 116 11.17 -9.42 0.83
C GLY A 116 10.89 -10.32 2.05
N VAL A 117 9.65 -10.79 2.14
CA VAL A 117 9.20 -11.72 3.20
C VAL A 117 9.94 -13.07 3.15
N ASP A 118 10.40 -13.46 1.98
CA ASP A 118 11.22 -14.67 1.73
C ASP A 118 12.69 -14.53 2.16
N GLY A 119 13.11 -13.33 2.59
CA GLY A 119 14.49 -13.02 2.99
C GLY A 119 15.42 -12.68 1.83
N GLU A 120 14.97 -12.79 0.57
CA GLU A 120 15.77 -12.48 -0.61
C GLU A 120 15.88 -10.96 -0.83
N ILE A 121 17.00 -10.53 -1.43
CA ILE A 121 17.24 -9.11 -1.75
C ILE A 121 16.59 -8.78 -3.09
N TYR A 122 15.70 -7.78 -3.09
CA TYR A 122 14.99 -7.31 -4.28
C TYR A 122 15.41 -5.92 -4.73
N ALA A 123 15.90 -5.09 -3.82
CA ALA A 123 16.33 -3.74 -4.16
C ALA A 123 17.50 -3.28 -3.27
N LEU A 124 18.26 -2.31 -3.77
CA LEU A 124 19.32 -1.62 -3.05
C LEU A 124 18.94 -0.15 -2.87
N ALA A 125 18.89 0.31 -1.63
CA ALA A 125 18.53 1.68 -1.27
C ALA A 125 19.76 2.51 -0.89
N GLN A 126 19.85 3.74 -1.41
CA GLN A 126 20.91 4.69 -1.08
C GLN A 126 20.46 6.11 -1.43
N GLY A 127 20.93 7.11 -0.69
CA GLY A 127 20.76 8.51 -1.10
C GLY A 127 20.53 9.49 0.03
N ALA A 128 20.43 10.78 -0.33
CA ALA A 128 20.18 11.86 0.60
C ALA A 128 18.73 11.86 1.10
N LEU A 129 18.54 12.05 2.40
CA LEU A 129 17.24 12.02 3.05
C LEU A 129 16.51 13.36 2.90
N THR A 130 15.25 13.28 2.52
CA THR A 130 14.30 14.38 2.66
C THR A 130 13.49 14.15 3.93
N ALA A 131 13.81 14.90 5.00
CA ALA A 131 13.10 14.79 6.26
C ALA A 131 11.72 15.45 6.17
N THR A 132 10.72 14.83 6.80
CA THR A 132 9.32 15.28 6.77
C THR A 132 8.98 16.27 7.88
N GLY A 133 9.88 16.53 8.82
CA GLY A 133 9.66 17.42 9.97
C GLY A 133 10.67 18.57 10.08
N ILE A 134 10.25 19.63 10.73
CA ILE A 134 11.08 20.78 11.09
C ILE A 134 11.07 20.90 12.61
N ASP A 135 12.26 20.87 13.23
CA ASP A 135 12.48 21.26 14.61
C ASP A 135 13.09 22.65 14.63
N ALA A 136 12.42 23.59 15.22
CA ALA A 136 12.97 24.92 15.50
C ALA A 136 12.94 25.18 17.01
N ALA A 137 14.10 25.38 17.59
CA ALA A 137 14.24 25.80 18.96
C ALA A 137 14.79 27.24 18.99
N ALA A 138 14.04 28.19 19.53
CA ALA A 138 14.49 29.58 19.75
C ALA A 138 13.98 30.05 21.10
N ALA A 139 14.88 30.66 21.87
CA ALA A 139 14.58 31.40 23.10
C ALA A 139 13.67 30.69 24.12
N GLY A 140 13.88 29.37 24.33
CA GLY A 140 13.13 28.58 25.32
C GLY A 140 11.82 27.98 24.82
N SER A 141 11.45 28.24 23.57
CA SER A 141 10.29 27.57 22.91
C SER A 141 10.78 26.56 21.89
N LYS A 142 10.24 25.32 21.97
CA LYS A 142 10.50 24.24 21.02
C LYS A 142 9.25 24.03 20.19
N VAL A 143 9.33 24.32 18.89
CA VAL A 143 8.23 24.05 17.93
C VAL A 143 8.70 22.91 17.05
N ALA A 144 8.05 21.75 17.19
CA ALA A 144 8.24 20.61 16.31
C ALA A 144 7.02 20.50 15.37
N ILE A 145 7.26 20.60 14.06
CA ILE A 145 6.23 20.39 13.03
C ILE A 145 6.61 19.14 12.24
N GLY A 146 5.75 18.11 12.28
CA GLY A 146 6.00 16.84 11.63
C GLY A 146 6.84 15.88 12.49
N VAL A 147 7.35 14.80 11.87
CA VAL A 147 8.14 13.76 12.54
C VAL A 147 9.57 13.83 12.03
N PRO A 148 10.50 14.46 12.79
CA PRO A 148 11.89 14.64 12.33
C PRO A 148 12.70 13.34 12.26
N THR A 149 12.21 12.28 12.90
CA THR A 149 12.81 10.92 12.90
C THR A 149 12.35 10.04 11.74
N ALA A 150 11.48 10.57 10.86
CA ALA A 150 11.05 9.95 9.63
C ALA A 150 11.52 10.78 8.42
N ALA A 151 11.94 10.08 7.38
CA ALA A 151 12.41 10.69 6.14
C ALA A 151 12.02 9.85 4.94
N ARG A 152 12.13 10.44 3.75
CA ARG A 152 11.87 9.76 2.47
C ARG A 152 13.01 10.04 1.50
N ILE A 153 13.31 9.08 0.64
CA ILE A 153 14.19 9.25 -0.52
C ILE A 153 13.38 8.93 -1.77
N PRO A 154 12.92 9.93 -2.53
CA PRO A 154 12.22 9.70 -3.79
C PRO A 154 13.15 8.98 -4.78
N GLY A 155 12.69 7.85 -5.36
CA GLY A 155 13.52 7.03 -6.24
C GLY A 155 14.82 6.53 -5.59
N GLY A 156 14.83 6.38 -4.26
CA GLY A 156 16.04 6.07 -3.49
C GLY A 156 16.49 4.63 -3.52
N ALA A 157 15.68 3.71 -4.03
CA ALA A 157 16.10 2.34 -4.23
C ALA A 157 16.04 1.93 -5.69
N ILE A 158 16.98 1.09 -6.09
CA ILE A 158 17.04 0.47 -7.42
C ILE A 158 16.64 -0.98 -7.26
N VAL A 159 15.71 -1.43 -8.09
CA VAL A 159 15.28 -2.83 -8.16
C VAL A 159 16.37 -3.66 -8.80
N GLU A 160 16.80 -4.72 -8.12
CA GLU A 160 17.82 -5.65 -8.61
C GLU A 160 17.22 -6.96 -9.12
N ARG A 161 16.10 -7.39 -8.54
CA ARG A 161 15.44 -8.64 -8.87
C ARG A 161 13.94 -8.45 -9.05
N THR A 162 13.37 -9.10 -10.06
CA THR A 162 11.92 -9.17 -10.26
C THR A 162 11.29 -10.17 -9.29
N VAL A 163 10.05 -9.92 -8.93
CA VAL A 163 9.22 -10.93 -8.26
C VAL A 163 8.58 -11.82 -9.32
N ASP A 164 8.74 -13.13 -9.20
CA ASP A 164 8.03 -14.08 -10.05
C ASP A 164 6.53 -13.92 -9.85
N THR A 165 5.84 -13.56 -10.90
CA THR A 165 4.38 -13.44 -10.89
C THR A 165 3.74 -14.54 -11.72
N PRO A 166 2.58 -15.09 -11.30
CA PRO A 166 1.84 -16.08 -12.10
C PRO A 166 1.40 -15.55 -13.47
N PHE A 167 1.46 -14.24 -13.68
CA PHE A 167 1.01 -13.60 -14.92
C PHE A 167 1.65 -14.18 -16.17
N GLU A 168 2.95 -14.49 -16.15
CA GLU A 168 3.68 -14.97 -17.33
C GLU A 168 3.47 -16.46 -17.61
N LYS A 169 3.26 -17.26 -16.56
CA LYS A 169 3.30 -18.74 -16.63
C LYS A 169 1.93 -19.40 -16.47
N SER A 170 0.96 -18.72 -15.89
CA SER A 170 -0.36 -19.30 -15.60
C SER A 170 -1.24 -19.38 -16.84
N GLU A 171 -1.91 -20.50 -17.07
CA GLU A 171 -2.92 -20.66 -18.12
C GLU A 171 -4.16 -19.77 -17.87
N HIS A 172 -4.43 -19.47 -16.61
CA HIS A 172 -5.57 -18.69 -16.19
C HIS A 172 -5.13 -17.45 -15.44
N LEU A 173 -5.75 -16.33 -15.73
CA LEU A 173 -5.63 -15.09 -14.98
C LEU A 173 -6.78 -14.98 -13.98
N ILE A 174 -6.48 -14.61 -12.75
CA ILE A 174 -7.50 -14.41 -11.72
C ILE A 174 -7.76 -12.92 -11.58
N LEU A 175 -8.98 -12.52 -11.86
CA LEU A 175 -9.48 -11.17 -11.61
C LEU A 175 -10.20 -11.15 -10.28
N ASN A 176 -9.77 -10.28 -9.36
CA ASN A 176 -10.42 -10.10 -8.07
C ASN A 176 -11.28 -8.83 -8.12
N LEU A 177 -12.59 -8.99 -7.88
CA LEU A 177 -13.48 -7.87 -7.68
C LEU A 177 -13.18 -7.21 -6.32
N ARG A 178 -13.38 -5.92 -6.23
CA ARG A 178 -13.17 -5.17 -4.99
C ARG A 178 -14.23 -5.48 -3.94
N ASP A 179 -15.47 -5.67 -4.37
CA ASP A 179 -16.61 -5.96 -3.51
C ASP A 179 -17.11 -7.40 -3.78
N ASN A 180 -17.50 -8.12 -2.72
CA ASN A 180 -18.08 -9.43 -2.83
C ASN A 180 -19.53 -9.32 -3.32
N ASP A 181 -19.76 -9.61 -4.59
CA ASP A 181 -21.09 -9.56 -5.21
C ASP A 181 -21.21 -10.61 -6.32
N TYR A 182 -21.99 -11.63 -6.06
CA TYR A 182 -22.23 -12.73 -7.01
C TYR A 182 -22.91 -12.26 -8.30
N SER A 183 -23.79 -11.27 -8.21
CA SER A 183 -24.51 -10.73 -9.38
C SER A 183 -23.56 -9.96 -10.30
N THR A 184 -22.69 -9.13 -9.73
CA THR A 184 -21.65 -8.43 -10.50
C THR A 184 -20.63 -9.42 -11.05
N SER A 185 -20.22 -10.43 -10.29
CA SER A 185 -19.31 -11.49 -10.76
C SER A 185 -19.90 -12.20 -11.99
N SER A 186 -21.17 -12.60 -11.93
CA SER A 186 -21.88 -13.23 -13.06
C SER A 186 -22.01 -12.30 -14.28
N ALA A 187 -22.30 -11.02 -14.05
CA ALA A 187 -22.39 -10.02 -15.13
C ALA A 187 -21.03 -9.82 -15.83
N VAL A 188 -19.93 -9.80 -15.05
CA VAL A 188 -18.56 -9.71 -15.58
C VAL A 188 -18.23 -10.93 -16.44
N VAL A 189 -18.50 -12.16 -15.94
CA VAL A 189 -18.28 -13.40 -16.68
C VAL A 189 -19.06 -13.39 -18.00
N SER A 190 -20.34 -13.02 -17.97
CA SER A 190 -21.18 -12.94 -19.15
C SER A 190 -20.66 -11.93 -20.18
N ALA A 191 -20.20 -10.76 -19.73
CA ALA A 191 -19.64 -9.74 -20.61
C ALA A 191 -18.32 -10.18 -21.26
N ILE A 192 -17.45 -10.87 -20.51
CA ILE A 192 -16.18 -11.41 -21.03
C ILE A 192 -16.49 -12.49 -22.07
N ASN A 193 -17.35 -13.45 -21.75
CA ASN A 193 -17.71 -14.55 -22.64
C ASN A 193 -18.42 -14.05 -23.92
N ALA A 194 -19.26 -13.04 -23.81
CA ALA A 194 -19.88 -12.40 -24.97
C ALA A 194 -18.87 -11.71 -25.89
N LYS A 195 -17.83 -11.08 -25.31
CA LYS A 195 -16.80 -10.35 -26.07
C LYS A 195 -15.84 -11.27 -26.80
N PHE A 196 -15.42 -12.36 -26.16
CA PHE A 196 -14.37 -13.24 -26.70
C PHE A 196 -14.92 -14.51 -27.39
N GLY A 197 -16.22 -14.79 -27.25
CA GLY A 197 -16.87 -15.91 -27.86
C GLY A 197 -16.49 -17.26 -27.24
N GLY A 198 -17.29 -17.80 -26.34
CA GLY A 198 -17.04 -19.06 -25.68
C GLY A 198 -16.94 -18.96 -24.15
N GLU A 199 -16.65 -20.05 -23.48
CA GLU A 199 -16.45 -20.11 -22.02
C GLU A 199 -14.99 -19.77 -21.65
N VAL A 200 -14.59 -18.53 -21.89
CA VAL A 200 -13.24 -18.03 -21.58
C VAL A 200 -13.14 -17.64 -20.11
N ALA A 201 -14.22 -17.16 -19.52
CA ALA A 201 -14.28 -16.73 -18.13
C ALA A 201 -15.25 -17.57 -17.31
N GLN A 202 -14.89 -17.87 -16.06
CA GLN A 202 -15.69 -18.57 -15.07
C GLN A 202 -15.57 -17.88 -13.71
N ALA A 203 -16.69 -17.71 -13.01
CA ALA A 203 -16.67 -17.24 -11.63
C ALA A 203 -16.25 -18.40 -10.71
N LEU A 204 -15.25 -18.17 -9.89
CA LEU A 204 -14.83 -19.10 -8.84
C LEU A 204 -15.63 -18.85 -7.55
N ASP A 205 -15.84 -17.57 -7.25
CA ASP A 205 -16.62 -17.11 -6.10
C ASP A 205 -17.18 -15.69 -6.37
N GLY A 206 -17.75 -15.05 -5.35
CA GLY A 206 -18.33 -13.70 -5.47
C GLY A 206 -17.30 -12.57 -5.69
N THR A 207 -16.01 -12.89 -5.59
CA THR A 207 -14.92 -11.94 -5.76
C THR A 207 -13.94 -12.34 -6.85
N SER A 208 -13.76 -13.63 -7.11
CA SER A 208 -12.69 -14.15 -7.96
C SER A 208 -13.25 -14.72 -9.26
N ILE A 209 -12.71 -14.27 -10.38
CA ILE A 209 -13.08 -14.71 -11.71
C ILE A 209 -11.83 -15.27 -12.40
N SER A 210 -11.88 -16.50 -12.84
CA SER A 210 -10.83 -17.14 -13.63
C SER A 210 -11.08 -16.85 -15.11
N VAL A 211 -10.05 -16.36 -15.80
CA VAL A 211 -10.11 -16.06 -17.23
C VAL A 211 -8.97 -16.78 -17.92
N ARG A 212 -9.30 -17.63 -18.92
CA ARG A 212 -8.29 -18.28 -19.74
C ARG A 212 -7.59 -17.26 -20.61
N ALA A 213 -6.26 -17.20 -20.51
CA ALA A 213 -5.43 -16.24 -21.23
C ALA A 213 -4.54 -16.93 -22.28
N PRO A 214 -4.17 -16.24 -23.37
CA PRO A 214 -3.20 -16.73 -24.33
C PRO A 214 -1.86 -17.05 -23.64
N GLN A 215 -1.16 -18.07 -24.13
CA GLN A 215 0.17 -18.43 -23.59
C GLN A 215 1.27 -17.50 -24.09
N ASP A 216 1.11 -16.94 -25.30
CA ASP A 216 2.04 -15.95 -25.84
C ASP A 216 1.94 -14.63 -25.06
N LEU A 217 3.07 -14.14 -24.57
CA LEU A 217 3.14 -12.95 -23.69
C LEU A 217 2.60 -11.70 -24.38
N ASN A 218 2.89 -11.51 -25.67
CA ASN A 218 2.42 -10.32 -26.40
C ASN A 218 0.91 -10.35 -26.62
N GLN A 219 0.37 -11.54 -26.97
CA GLN A 219 -1.07 -11.72 -27.09
C GLN A 219 -1.77 -11.56 -25.74
N ARG A 220 -1.11 -11.98 -24.64
CA ARG A 220 -1.62 -11.84 -23.28
C ARG A 220 -1.74 -10.38 -22.87
N VAL A 221 -0.75 -9.54 -23.15
CA VAL A 221 -0.83 -8.10 -22.89
C VAL A 221 -1.95 -7.45 -23.71
N THR A 222 -2.07 -7.80 -24.99
CA THR A 222 -3.17 -7.32 -25.84
C THR A 222 -4.53 -7.78 -25.32
N PHE A 223 -4.63 -9.04 -24.91
CA PHE A 223 -5.85 -9.61 -24.31
C PHE A 223 -6.24 -8.87 -23.02
N MET A 224 -5.27 -8.54 -22.16
CA MET A 224 -5.53 -7.73 -20.96
C MET A 224 -6.04 -6.34 -21.32
N GLY A 225 -5.46 -5.67 -22.30
CA GLY A 225 -5.95 -4.38 -22.77
C GLY A 225 -7.40 -4.45 -23.30
N MET A 226 -7.78 -5.53 -23.98
CA MET A 226 -9.17 -5.75 -24.39
C MET A 226 -10.09 -6.02 -23.20
N LEU A 227 -9.63 -6.79 -22.20
CA LEU A 227 -10.35 -7.06 -20.97
C LEU A 227 -10.64 -5.80 -20.16
N GLU A 228 -9.65 -4.92 -20.04
CA GLU A 228 -9.76 -3.65 -19.32
C GLU A 228 -10.85 -2.74 -19.90
N ASN A 229 -11.03 -2.78 -21.22
CA ASN A 229 -12.00 -1.93 -21.95
C ASN A 229 -13.40 -2.53 -22.03
N ILE A 230 -13.68 -3.69 -21.40
CA ILE A 230 -15.04 -4.23 -21.36
C ILE A 230 -15.91 -3.40 -20.43
N GLU A 231 -17.01 -2.89 -20.93
CA GLU A 231 -18.02 -2.24 -20.14
C GLU A 231 -18.92 -3.27 -19.47
N VAL A 232 -19.06 -3.17 -18.16
CA VAL A 232 -19.94 -4.01 -17.34
C VAL A 232 -20.83 -3.11 -16.52
N THR A 233 -22.13 -3.32 -16.59
CA THR A 233 -23.08 -2.67 -15.69
C THR A 233 -23.11 -3.49 -14.39
N PRO A 234 -22.59 -2.95 -13.28
CA PRO A 234 -22.64 -3.65 -12.00
C PRO A 234 -24.09 -3.75 -11.52
N SER A 235 -24.38 -4.78 -10.73
CA SER A 235 -25.66 -4.87 -10.03
C SER A 235 -25.83 -3.69 -9.06
N GLU A 236 -27.10 -3.36 -8.75
CA GLU A 236 -27.36 -2.35 -7.73
C GLU A 236 -26.76 -2.79 -6.39
N PRO A 237 -26.00 -1.92 -5.70
CA PRO A 237 -25.42 -2.27 -4.42
C PRO A 237 -26.53 -2.56 -3.41
N ASN A 238 -26.29 -3.51 -2.51
CA ASN A 238 -27.20 -3.85 -1.43
C ASN A 238 -27.64 -2.60 -0.65
N ALA A 239 -28.91 -2.57 -0.24
CA ALA A 239 -29.46 -1.50 0.58
C ALA A 239 -28.60 -1.27 1.83
N ARG A 240 -28.05 -0.07 1.99
CA ARG A 240 -27.15 0.26 3.11
C ARG A 240 -27.49 1.63 3.70
N VAL A 241 -27.61 1.65 5.02
CA VAL A 241 -27.73 2.88 5.80
C VAL A 241 -26.49 2.99 6.69
N VAL A 242 -25.80 4.13 6.62
CA VAL A 242 -24.63 4.41 7.46
C VAL A 242 -24.97 5.58 8.37
N ILE A 243 -24.88 5.36 9.68
CA ILE A 243 -25.18 6.36 10.71
C ILE A 243 -23.89 6.69 11.45
N ASN A 244 -23.49 7.96 11.41
CA ASN A 244 -22.41 8.46 12.25
C ASN A 244 -23.03 9.09 13.51
N SER A 245 -22.99 8.37 14.62
CA SER A 245 -23.60 8.81 15.89
C SER A 245 -22.93 10.05 16.50
N ARG A 246 -21.66 10.31 16.18
CA ARG A 246 -20.92 11.47 16.70
C ARG A 246 -21.30 12.77 16.00
N THR A 247 -21.56 12.72 14.69
CA THR A 247 -21.92 13.89 13.89
C THR A 247 -23.41 14.01 13.60
N GLY A 248 -24.20 12.97 13.93
CA GLY A 248 -25.61 12.89 13.59
C GLY A 248 -25.90 12.68 12.11
N THR A 249 -24.88 12.40 11.29
CA THR A 249 -25.04 12.26 9.85
C THR A 249 -25.58 10.87 9.51
N VAL A 250 -26.65 10.84 8.70
CA VAL A 250 -27.24 9.62 8.13
C VAL A 250 -27.04 9.64 6.63
N VAL A 251 -26.39 8.61 6.09
CA VAL A 251 -26.18 8.40 4.66
C VAL A 251 -27.00 7.18 4.22
N ILE A 252 -27.89 7.35 3.28
CA ILE A 252 -28.79 6.31 2.78
C ILE A 252 -28.51 6.11 1.29
N ASN A 253 -28.30 4.86 0.87
CA ASN A 253 -28.10 4.56 -0.53
C ASN A 253 -29.48 4.48 -1.25
N ARG A 254 -29.46 4.58 -2.60
CA ARG A 254 -30.66 4.58 -3.45
C ARG A 254 -31.49 3.29 -3.34
N ALA A 255 -30.86 2.18 -3.02
CA ALA A 255 -31.53 0.87 -2.94
C ALA A 255 -32.33 0.67 -1.64
N VAL A 256 -32.17 1.56 -0.66
CA VAL A 256 -32.90 1.48 0.62
C VAL A 256 -34.35 1.87 0.39
N ARG A 257 -35.25 0.94 0.73
CA ARG A 257 -36.70 1.17 0.71
C ARG A 257 -37.26 0.94 2.11
N VAL A 258 -38.25 1.73 2.47
CA VAL A 258 -38.99 1.57 3.73
C VAL A 258 -40.30 0.85 3.38
N THR A 259 -40.54 -0.27 4.06
CA THR A 259 -41.84 -0.96 4.01
C THR A 259 -42.82 -0.29 4.97
N ALA A 260 -44.12 -0.60 4.83
CA ALA A 260 -45.15 -0.10 5.75
C ALA A 260 -44.73 -0.36 7.19
N ALA A 261 -44.58 0.69 7.98
CA ALA A 261 -44.11 0.61 9.37
C ALA A 261 -44.69 1.75 10.19
N ALA A 262 -44.91 1.51 11.47
CA ALA A 262 -45.26 2.53 12.47
C ALA A 262 -44.17 2.57 13.52
N VAL A 263 -43.60 3.76 13.77
CA VAL A 263 -42.58 3.98 14.82
C VAL A 263 -43.05 5.08 15.72
N SER A 264 -43.00 4.84 17.05
CA SER A 264 -43.30 5.84 18.07
C SER A 264 -42.09 6.01 18.99
N HIS A 265 -41.65 7.24 19.20
CA HIS A 265 -40.59 7.58 20.14
C HIS A 265 -40.96 8.86 20.89
N GLY A 266 -41.25 8.73 22.20
CA GLY A 266 -41.73 9.82 23.03
C GLY A 266 -43.09 10.35 22.53
N THR A 267 -43.16 11.64 22.19
CA THR A 267 -44.35 12.30 21.67
C THR A 267 -44.50 12.26 20.16
N ILE A 268 -43.53 11.66 19.46
CA ILE A 268 -43.49 11.60 18.00
C ILE A 268 -43.89 10.19 17.55
N SER A 269 -44.96 10.13 16.72
CA SER A 269 -45.33 8.89 16.01
C SER A 269 -45.28 9.14 14.49
N VAL A 270 -44.66 8.25 13.79
CA VAL A 270 -44.55 8.25 12.32
C VAL A 270 -45.16 6.92 11.82
N ALA A 271 -46.18 7.04 10.98
CA ALA A 271 -46.75 5.89 10.28
C ALA A 271 -46.49 6.03 8.77
N ILE A 272 -45.92 4.98 8.18
CA ILE A 272 -45.68 4.89 6.74
C ILE A 272 -46.64 3.85 6.19
N THR A 273 -47.55 4.29 5.31
CA THR A 273 -48.52 3.41 4.61
C THR A 273 -48.28 3.50 3.11
N ALA A 274 -48.24 2.33 2.45
CA ALA A 274 -48.18 2.29 0.98
C ALA A 274 -49.58 2.41 0.44
N THR A 275 -49.87 3.47 -0.29
CA THR A 275 -51.07 3.59 -1.13
C THR A 275 -50.72 3.22 -2.55
N ASN A 276 -51.26 2.11 -3.05
CA ASN A 276 -51.15 1.77 -4.46
C ASN A 276 -52.17 2.56 -5.26
N GLU A 277 -51.73 3.59 -5.96
CA GLU A 277 -52.57 4.21 -7.00
C GLU A 277 -52.50 3.37 -8.26
N VAL A 278 -53.59 2.69 -8.55
CA VAL A 278 -53.76 2.00 -9.84
C VAL A 278 -54.27 3.01 -10.84
N SER A 279 -53.41 3.50 -11.73
CA SER A 279 -53.82 4.28 -12.89
C SER A 279 -54.56 3.36 -13.87
N GLN A 280 -55.87 3.36 -13.78
CA GLN A 280 -56.69 2.75 -14.85
C GLN A 280 -56.78 3.72 -16.00
N PRO A 281 -56.40 3.35 -17.24
CA PRO A 281 -56.72 4.17 -18.40
C PRO A 281 -58.25 4.27 -18.52
N ASN A 282 -58.74 5.51 -18.83
CA ASN A 282 -60.16 5.76 -19.07
C ASN A 282 -60.72 4.68 -20.03
N ALA A 283 -61.83 4.06 -19.65
CA ALA A 283 -62.50 2.99 -20.40
C ALA A 283 -62.96 3.41 -21.81
N PHE A 284 -62.85 4.68 -22.18
CA PHE A 284 -63.18 5.27 -23.45
C PHE A 284 -62.05 6.09 -24.09
N GLY A 285 -60.81 5.94 -23.69
CA GLY A 285 -59.67 6.55 -24.36
C GLY A 285 -59.39 5.81 -25.67
N GLN A 286 -59.65 6.48 -26.81
CA GLN A 286 -59.19 6.04 -28.12
C GLN A 286 -57.66 6.03 -28.12
N GLY A 287 -57.03 4.89 -28.27
CA GLY A 287 -55.57 4.76 -28.41
C GLY A 287 -55.10 5.49 -29.67
N GLN A 288 -54.11 6.35 -29.53
CA GLN A 288 -53.15 6.74 -30.56
C GLN A 288 -51.83 6.01 -30.31
#